data_e9b295134685547a1298bbf736be9a56
#
_entry.id   e9b295134685547a1298bbf736be9a56
#
_cell.length_a   1.000
_cell.length_b   1.000
_cell.length_c   1.000
_cell.angle_alpha   90.00
_cell.angle_beta   90.00
_cell.angle_gamma   90.00
#
_symmetry.space_group_name_H-M   'P 1'
#
loop_
_entity.id
_entity.type
_entity.pdbx_description
1 polymer ?
#
loop_
_entity_poly.entity_id
_entity_poly.type
_entity_poly.pdbx_seq_one_letter_code
_entity_poly.pdbx_strand_id
1 'polypeptide(L)'
;MRSPHENSQQGAWWKRLSAGFITGAADDDPSGVATYSQVGAKFGYAMLWVVFLTIPLMIAIQMVSARIGRVCGRGLADTLMRNFSAPAVWSLLALLVFANIINIGADLAAMGAALQLLIGGPHLIYALGFAVISTVLQVYLSFEKYSPILKALALTLFAYAGTVFAVHVPWGEAMRATVLPALQWNTGYLTGIVAVLGTTISPYLFCWQAAQEVEELRESDEREPLRHADHQAPDALRRIALDTIVGMVFSNVIAFFIILAAAVTLHAHGKVDIQSASDAALALKPIAGRFAFGLFATGIISTGLLAVPVIAGATAFAVAGAAHKPYGLEHKPKQAKLFYGVLVGSMVLGSALVFSPIDPIKALYWSAVVNGVCAVPLMAAMMVVAHRTRAMGNHTVRGWLFALGWIATIVMGIAAIVMFATLGKS
;
A
#
# COMPACT_ATOMS: atom_id res chain seq x y z
N MET A 1 7.97 -10.45 -47.71
CA MET A 1 7.92 -11.41 -46.58
C MET A 1 8.34 -10.65 -45.32
N ARG A 2 7.42 -10.29 -44.47
CA ARG A 2 7.73 -9.67 -43.17
C ARG A 2 8.13 -10.77 -42.20
N SER A 3 9.18 -10.54 -41.42
CA SER A 3 9.73 -11.52 -40.48
C SER A 3 8.74 -11.90 -39.40
N PRO A 4 8.74 -13.15 -38.90
CA PRO A 4 7.83 -13.61 -37.83
C PRO A 4 8.02 -12.91 -36.49
N HIS A 5 9.04 -12.09 -36.32
CA HIS A 5 9.35 -11.38 -35.05
C HIS A 5 8.56 -10.08 -34.82
N GLU A 6 7.86 -9.53 -35.81
CA GLU A 6 7.07 -8.30 -35.63
C GLU A 6 5.67 -8.52 -35.01
N ASN A 7 5.16 -9.75 -34.97
CA ASN A 7 3.81 -10.05 -34.45
C ASN A 7 3.75 -10.37 -32.96
N SER A 8 4.88 -10.46 -32.25
CA SER A 8 4.88 -10.72 -30.80
C SER A 8 4.80 -9.44 -29.92
N GLN A 9 4.94 -8.26 -30.53
CA GLN A 9 4.95 -6.98 -29.78
C GLN A 9 3.58 -6.32 -29.60
N GLN A 10 2.51 -6.85 -30.19
CA GLN A 10 1.14 -6.33 -30.01
C GLN A 10 0.34 -7.07 -28.92
N GLY A 11 1.00 -7.81 -28.01
CA GLY A 11 0.39 -8.30 -26.79
C GLY A 11 -0.14 -7.11 -25.98
N ALA A 12 -1.44 -7.13 -25.69
CA ALA A 12 -2.20 -6.09 -25.02
C ALA A 12 -1.39 -5.36 -23.94
N TRP A 13 -1.34 -4.04 -24.00
CA TRP A 13 -0.56 -3.15 -23.11
C TRP A 13 -0.78 -3.44 -21.61
N TRP A 14 -1.95 -3.97 -21.23
CA TRP A 14 -2.26 -4.39 -19.85
C TRP A 14 -1.46 -5.63 -19.38
N LYS A 15 -0.92 -6.45 -20.30
CA LYS A 15 0.02 -7.53 -19.94
C LYS A 15 1.41 -7.01 -19.61
N ARG A 16 1.69 -5.75 -19.93
CA ARG A 16 2.95 -5.06 -19.61
C ARG A 16 2.90 -4.28 -18.29
N LEU A 17 1.71 -4.07 -17.73
CA LEU A 17 1.53 -3.48 -16.42
C LEU A 17 1.82 -4.55 -15.35
N SER A 18 3.00 -4.49 -14.74
CA SER A 18 3.50 -5.54 -13.84
C SER A 18 3.56 -5.09 -12.37
N ALA A 19 4.74 -4.81 -11.89
CA ALA A 19 5.02 -4.58 -10.48
C ALA A 19 4.33 -3.33 -9.90
N GLY A 20 4.36 -2.20 -10.59
CA GLY A 20 3.80 -0.95 -10.11
C GLY A 20 2.27 -0.94 -10.07
N PHE A 21 1.61 -1.56 -11.05
CA PHE A 21 0.15 -1.68 -11.02
C PHE A 21 -0.32 -2.63 -9.91
N ILE A 22 0.42 -3.74 -9.66
CA ILE A 22 0.14 -4.64 -8.53
C ILE A 22 0.32 -3.90 -7.22
N THR A 23 1.40 -3.12 -7.09
CA THR A 23 1.67 -2.31 -5.91
C THR A 23 0.55 -1.29 -5.69
N GLY A 24 0.09 -0.60 -6.73
CA GLY A 24 -1.03 0.34 -6.64
C GLY A 24 -2.35 -0.34 -6.26
N ALA A 25 -2.64 -1.54 -6.79
CA ALA A 25 -3.83 -2.28 -6.41
C ALA A 25 -3.76 -2.84 -4.96
N ALA A 26 -2.55 -3.12 -4.45
CA ALA A 26 -2.35 -3.56 -3.06
C ALA A 26 -2.29 -2.40 -2.07
N ASP A 27 -2.16 -1.16 -2.55
CA ASP A 27 -2.20 0.06 -1.77
C ASP A 27 -3.61 0.36 -1.23
N ASP A 28 -4.64 0.02 -2.01
CA ASP A 28 -6.05 0.12 -1.60
C ASP A 28 -6.45 -1.05 -0.69
N ASP A 29 -5.66 -1.31 0.36
CA ASP A 29 -5.93 -2.32 1.36
C ASP A 29 -7.14 -1.95 2.25
N PRO A 30 -7.63 -2.85 3.12
CA PRO A 30 -8.69 -2.52 4.06
C PRO A 30 -8.37 -1.31 4.94
N SER A 31 -7.07 -1.08 5.27
CA SER A 31 -6.66 0.06 6.09
C SER A 31 -6.86 1.39 5.35
N GLY A 32 -6.61 1.41 4.04
CA GLY A 32 -6.90 2.55 3.17
C GLY A 32 -8.38 2.85 3.13
N VAL A 33 -9.22 1.87 2.81
CA VAL A 33 -10.68 2.03 2.73
C VAL A 33 -11.25 2.57 4.05
N ALA A 34 -10.82 2.02 5.20
CA ALA A 34 -11.26 2.49 6.51
C ALA A 34 -10.79 3.91 6.81
N THR A 35 -9.52 4.22 6.54
CA THR A 35 -8.92 5.53 6.78
C THR A 35 -9.59 6.61 5.95
N TYR A 36 -9.76 6.39 4.64
CA TYR A 36 -10.42 7.34 3.74
C TYR A 36 -11.88 7.55 4.11
N SER A 37 -12.60 6.49 4.46
CA SER A 37 -13.97 6.59 4.94
C SER A 37 -14.05 7.40 6.25
N GLN A 38 -13.16 7.12 7.20
CA GLN A 38 -13.13 7.80 8.50
C GLN A 38 -12.80 9.29 8.36
N VAL A 39 -11.80 9.68 7.56
CA VAL A 39 -11.46 11.09 7.38
C VAL A 39 -12.54 11.84 6.59
N GLY A 40 -13.16 11.20 5.61
CA GLY A 40 -14.30 11.76 4.88
C GLY A 40 -15.51 11.99 5.76
N ALA A 41 -15.85 11.01 6.62
CA ALA A 41 -16.94 11.13 7.60
C ALA A 41 -16.65 12.21 8.64
N LYS A 42 -15.42 12.29 9.15
CA LYS A 42 -15.06 13.20 10.24
C LYS A 42 -14.84 14.64 9.79
N PHE A 43 -14.16 14.84 8.67
CA PHE A 43 -13.69 16.15 8.23
C PHE A 43 -14.36 16.64 6.94
N GLY A 44 -15.29 15.88 6.38
CA GLY A 44 -15.94 16.23 5.13
C GLY A 44 -14.93 16.41 3.99
N TYR A 45 -15.02 17.52 3.26
CA TYR A 45 -14.11 17.83 2.15
C TYR A 45 -12.73 18.31 2.58
N ALA A 46 -12.53 18.65 3.86
CA ALA A 46 -11.29 19.30 4.34
C ALA A 46 -10.02 18.44 4.18
N MET A 47 -10.14 17.13 3.90
CA MET A 47 -9.01 16.22 3.68
C MET A 47 -8.75 15.85 2.21
N LEU A 48 -9.57 16.30 1.25
CA LEU A 48 -9.40 15.95 -0.18
C LEU A 48 -8.06 16.42 -0.74
N TRP A 49 -7.54 17.57 -0.30
CA TRP A 49 -6.25 18.09 -0.73
C TRP A 49 -5.07 17.16 -0.39
N VAL A 50 -5.17 16.39 0.70
CA VAL A 50 -4.10 15.47 1.12
C VAL A 50 -3.90 14.41 0.05
N VAL A 51 -4.98 13.81 -0.46
CA VAL A 51 -4.90 12.79 -1.52
C VAL A 51 -4.28 13.35 -2.79
N PHE A 52 -4.65 14.58 -3.17
CA PHE A 52 -4.06 15.24 -4.33
C PHE A 52 -2.56 15.49 -4.15
N LEU A 53 -2.14 15.91 -2.96
CA LEU A 53 -0.73 16.11 -2.62
C LEU A 53 0.05 14.79 -2.61
N THR A 54 -0.55 13.69 -2.17
CA THR A 54 0.13 12.39 -2.06
C THR A 54 0.50 11.80 -3.42
N ILE A 55 -0.25 12.10 -4.50
CA ILE A 55 0.02 11.53 -5.84
C ILE A 55 1.49 11.70 -6.27
N PRO A 56 2.04 12.91 -6.41
CA PRO A 56 3.42 13.07 -6.84
C PRO A 56 4.44 12.54 -5.82
N LEU A 57 4.13 12.60 -4.53
CA LEU A 57 5.02 12.15 -3.46
C LEU A 57 5.13 10.63 -3.45
N MET A 58 4.01 9.93 -3.54
CA MET A 58 3.92 8.48 -3.60
C MET A 58 4.59 7.93 -4.86
N ILE A 59 4.28 8.50 -6.04
CA ILE A 59 4.93 8.15 -7.30
C ILE A 59 6.45 8.26 -7.17
N ALA A 60 6.95 9.35 -6.59
CA ALA A 60 8.38 9.56 -6.44
C ALA A 60 9.04 8.49 -5.57
N ILE A 61 8.48 8.20 -4.41
CA ILE A 61 9.03 7.22 -3.47
C ILE A 61 8.97 5.80 -4.06
N GLN A 62 7.87 5.41 -4.69
CA GLN A 62 7.74 4.09 -5.31
C GLN A 62 8.70 3.94 -6.50
N MET A 63 8.85 4.97 -7.35
CA MET A 63 9.84 4.97 -8.43
C MET A 63 11.28 4.86 -7.90
N VAL A 64 11.60 5.51 -6.79
CA VAL A 64 12.93 5.39 -6.16
C VAL A 64 13.16 3.97 -5.68
N SER A 65 12.18 3.35 -5.03
CA SER A 65 12.28 1.97 -4.58
C SER A 65 12.45 0.99 -5.74
N ALA A 66 11.61 1.08 -6.78
CA ALA A 66 11.72 0.27 -7.98
C ALA A 66 13.10 0.41 -8.66
N ARG A 67 13.60 1.66 -8.78
CA ARG A 67 14.94 1.91 -9.33
C ARG A 67 16.05 1.26 -8.52
N ILE A 68 15.98 1.27 -7.19
CA ILE A 68 16.95 0.58 -6.33
C ILE A 68 16.95 -0.91 -6.65
N GLY A 69 15.78 -1.57 -6.70
CA GLY A 69 15.65 -2.97 -7.04
C GLY A 69 16.26 -3.28 -8.41
N ARG A 70 15.84 -2.56 -9.45
CA ARG A 70 16.26 -2.76 -10.84
C ARG A 70 17.74 -2.46 -11.10
N VAL A 71 18.27 -1.41 -10.47
CA VAL A 71 19.68 -1.00 -10.64
C VAL A 71 20.62 -1.93 -9.89
N CYS A 72 20.29 -2.24 -8.63
CA CYS A 72 21.14 -3.06 -7.77
C CYS A 72 21.00 -4.57 -8.00
N GLY A 73 19.89 -5.02 -8.60
CA GLY A 73 19.55 -6.45 -8.70
C GLY A 73 19.32 -7.10 -7.34
N ARG A 74 18.91 -6.31 -6.33
CA ARG A 74 18.75 -6.73 -4.95
C ARG A 74 17.59 -5.98 -4.30
N GLY A 75 16.89 -6.65 -3.38
CA GLY A 75 15.84 -6.02 -2.59
C GLY A 75 16.33 -4.83 -1.76
N LEU A 76 15.38 -3.99 -1.32
CA LEU A 76 15.70 -2.76 -0.58
C LEU A 76 16.53 -3.05 0.68
N ALA A 77 16.12 -4.00 1.50
CA ALA A 77 16.79 -4.31 2.77
C ALA A 77 18.23 -4.83 2.58
N ASP A 78 18.49 -5.71 1.60
CA ASP A 78 19.85 -6.16 1.26
C ASP A 78 20.71 -4.97 0.80
N THR A 79 20.13 -4.08 0.01
CA THR A 79 20.83 -2.87 -0.44
C THR A 79 21.15 -1.93 0.72
N LEU A 80 20.24 -1.76 1.68
CA LEU A 80 20.48 -0.99 2.91
C LEU A 80 21.59 -1.60 3.76
N MET A 81 21.61 -2.92 3.97
CA MET A 81 22.64 -3.63 4.73
C MET A 81 24.06 -3.42 4.20
N ARG A 82 24.19 -3.23 2.89
CA ARG A 82 25.50 -2.96 2.26
C ARG A 82 25.95 -1.51 2.35
N ASN A 83 25.05 -0.60 2.74
CA ASN A 83 25.31 0.85 2.74
C ASN A 83 25.23 1.51 4.11
N PHE A 84 24.69 0.83 5.12
CA PHE A 84 24.58 1.31 6.49
C PHE A 84 25.08 0.25 7.47
N SER A 85 25.26 0.64 8.74
CA SER A 85 25.61 -0.31 9.81
C SER A 85 24.50 -1.29 10.08
N ALA A 86 24.83 -2.54 10.36
CA ALA A 86 23.85 -3.59 10.62
C ALA A 86 22.84 -3.23 11.73
N PRO A 87 23.26 -2.65 12.90
CA PRO A 87 22.29 -2.27 13.93
C PRO A 87 21.27 -1.24 13.43
N ALA A 88 21.69 -0.24 12.65
CA ALA A 88 20.77 0.77 12.11
C ALA A 88 19.74 0.14 11.16
N VAL A 89 20.16 -0.76 10.27
CA VAL A 89 19.23 -1.43 9.35
C VAL A 89 18.27 -2.35 10.10
N TRP A 90 18.76 -3.14 11.06
CA TRP A 90 17.90 -3.99 11.86
C TRP A 90 16.88 -3.19 12.68
N SER A 91 17.22 -2.00 13.16
CA SER A 91 16.26 -1.10 13.83
C SER A 91 15.17 -0.62 12.86
N LEU A 92 15.53 -0.23 11.63
CA LEU A 92 14.56 0.14 10.58
C LEU A 92 13.65 -1.02 10.22
N LEU A 93 14.21 -2.23 10.09
CA LEU A 93 13.44 -3.43 9.78
C LEU A 93 12.53 -3.86 10.93
N ALA A 94 12.95 -3.68 12.17
CA ALA A 94 12.10 -3.94 13.34
C ALA A 94 10.86 -3.04 13.31
N LEU A 95 11.00 -1.76 12.98
CA LEU A 95 9.87 -0.84 12.79
C LEU A 95 8.96 -1.29 11.64
N LEU A 96 9.54 -1.68 10.50
CA LEU A 96 8.79 -2.20 9.35
C LEU A 96 8.00 -3.47 9.72
N VAL A 97 8.66 -4.44 10.34
CA VAL A 97 8.04 -5.71 10.76
C VAL A 97 6.91 -5.47 11.75
N PHE A 98 7.14 -4.57 12.72
CA PHE A 98 6.13 -4.18 13.70
C PHE A 98 4.90 -3.56 13.04
N ALA A 99 5.09 -2.58 12.15
CA ALA A 99 4.01 -1.94 11.41
C ALA A 99 3.24 -2.96 10.55
N ASN A 100 3.95 -3.83 9.84
CA ASN A 100 3.35 -4.84 8.99
C ASN A 100 2.53 -5.88 9.77
N ILE A 101 3.01 -6.32 10.95
CA ILE A 101 2.26 -7.26 11.80
C ILE A 101 0.94 -6.61 12.27
N ILE A 102 0.97 -5.35 12.68
CA ILE A 102 -0.24 -4.61 13.07
C ILE A 102 -1.20 -4.50 11.88
N ASN A 103 -0.69 -4.17 10.70
CA ASN A 103 -1.52 -4.04 9.50
C ASN A 103 -2.17 -5.37 9.11
N ILE A 104 -1.40 -6.46 9.07
CA ILE A 104 -1.94 -7.81 8.81
C ILE A 104 -3.06 -8.15 9.80
N GLY A 105 -2.85 -7.89 11.09
CA GLY A 105 -3.84 -8.17 12.12
C GLY A 105 -5.12 -7.35 11.94
N ALA A 106 -5.00 -6.06 11.64
CA ALA A 106 -6.12 -5.17 11.39
C ALA A 106 -6.89 -5.57 10.12
N ASP A 107 -6.18 -5.89 9.03
CA ASP A 107 -6.80 -6.33 7.77
C ASP A 107 -7.57 -7.65 7.95
N LEU A 108 -6.97 -8.64 8.61
CA LEU A 108 -7.63 -9.91 8.91
C LEU A 108 -8.88 -9.72 9.78
N ALA A 109 -8.80 -8.87 10.81
CA ALA A 109 -9.94 -8.56 11.66
C ALA A 109 -11.07 -7.89 10.87
N ALA A 110 -10.73 -6.95 9.98
CA ALA A 110 -11.70 -6.26 9.13
C ALA A 110 -12.35 -7.20 8.10
N MET A 111 -11.57 -8.09 7.47
CA MET A 111 -12.11 -9.13 6.58
C MET A 111 -13.09 -10.05 7.32
N GLY A 112 -12.74 -10.45 8.56
CA GLY A 112 -13.63 -11.22 9.43
C GLY A 112 -14.91 -10.50 9.77
N ALA A 113 -14.83 -9.21 10.14
CA ALA A 113 -15.99 -8.37 10.43
C ALA A 113 -16.85 -8.11 9.19
N ALA A 114 -16.25 -7.94 8.03
CA ALA A 114 -16.94 -7.77 6.77
C ALA A 114 -17.73 -9.04 6.38
N LEU A 115 -17.16 -10.23 6.57
CA LEU A 115 -17.88 -11.49 6.33
C LEU A 115 -18.99 -11.70 7.36
N GLN A 116 -18.74 -11.38 8.64
CA GLN A 116 -19.77 -11.40 9.68
C GLN A 116 -20.97 -10.52 9.33
N LEU A 117 -20.74 -9.36 8.72
CA LEU A 117 -21.81 -8.45 8.28
C LEU A 117 -22.74 -9.08 7.26
N LEU A 118 -22.25 -10.04 6.43
CA LEU A 118 -23.02 -10.70 5.39
C LEU A 118 -23.78 -11.94 5.86
N ILE A 119 -23.12 -12.80 6.64
CA ILE A 119 -23.63 -14.14 6.97
C ILE A 119 -23.85 -14.34 8.48
N GLY A 120 -23.53 -13.32 9.30
CA GLY A 120 -23.56 -13.46 10.75
C GLY A 120 -22.42 -14.32 11.29
N GLY A 121 -22.51 -14.76 12.55
CA GLY A 121 -21.54 -15.68 13.16
C GLY A 121 -20.30 -14.95 13.75
N PRO A 122 -19.28 -15.69 14.16
CA PRO A 122 -18.14 -15.15 14.90
C PRO A 122 -17.04 -14.65 13.95
N HIS A 123 -16.79 -13.33 13.93
CA HIS A 123 -15.78 -12.69 13.07
C HIS A 123 -14.36 -13.25 13.28
N LEU A 124 -14.03 -13.69 14.49
CA LEU A 124 -12.73 -14.29 14.80
C LEU A 124 -12.44 -15.56 13.98
N ILE A 125 -13.43 -16.44 13.82
CA ILE A 125 -13.27 -17.66 13.02
C ILE A 125 -13.03 -17.30 11.56
N TYR A 126 -13.76 -16.30 11.05
CA TYR A 126 -13.59 -15.83 9.67
C TYR A 126 -12.22 -15.19 9.44
N ALA A 127 -11.76 -14.35 10.38
CA ALA A 127 -10.43 -13.75 10.30
C ALA A 127 -9.32 -14.80 10.29
N LEU A 128 -9.39 -15.83 11.17
CA LEU A 128 -8.44 -16.93 11.16
C LEU A 128 -8.54 -17.76 9.88
N GLY A 129 -9.75 -17.97 9.35
CA GLY A 129 -9.97 -18.62 8.05
C GLY A 129 -9.27 -17.87 6.92
N PHE A 130 -9.39 -16.53 6.87
CA PHE A 130 -8.69 -15.70 5.90
C PHE A 130 -7.17 -15.73 6.08
N ALA A 131 -6.67 -15.78 7.31
CA ALA A 131 -5.24 -15.92 7.57
C ALA A 131 -4.69 -17.25 7.00
N VAL A 132 -5.41 -18.35 7.21
CA VAL A 132 -5.04 -19.66 6.65
C VAL A 132 -5.12 -19.64 5.12
N ILE A 133 -6.20 -19.10 4.54
CA ILE A 133 -6.37 -18.99 3.09
C ILE A 133 -5.23 -18.17 2.49
N SER A 134 -4.94 -16.98 3.02
CA SER A 134 -3.86 -16.10 2.52
C SER A 134 -2.49 -16.79 2.62
N THR A 135 -2.22 -17.50 3.72
CA THR A 135 -0.96 -18.24 3.89
C THR A 135 -0.85 -19.38 2.89
N VAL A 136 -1.91 -20.17 2.70
CA VAL A 136 -1.93 -21.28 1.74
C VAL A 136 -1.79 -20.76 0.31
N LEU A 137 -2.51 -19.72 -0.05
CA LEU A 137 -2.39 -19.09 -1.38
C LEU A 137 -0.94 -18.69 -1.66
N GLN A 138 -0.28 -18.01 -0.70
CA GLN A 138 1.06 -17.47 -0.90
C GLN A 138 2.17 -18.54 -0.87
N VAL A 139 1.99 -19.62 -0.13
CA VAL A 139 3.01 -20.70 -0.03
C VAL A 139 2.90 -21.69 -1.19
N TYR A 140 1.68 -21.97 -1.69
CA TYR A 140 1.44 -23.04 -2.66
C TYR A 140 1.04 -22.56 -4.05
N LEU A 141 0.51 -21.32 -4.19
CA LEU A 141 0.13 -20.76 -5.47
C LEU A 141 1.01 -19.54 -5.80
N SER A 142 1.47 -19.46 -7.04
CA SER A 142 2.16 -18.25 -7.48
C SER A 142 1.19 -17.06 -7.47
N PHE A 143 1.65 -15.93 -6.95
CA PHE A 143 0.88 -14.69 -6.84
C PHE A 143 0.25 -14.27 -8.18
N GLU A 144 0.95 -14.48 -9.29
CA GLU A 144 0.48 -14.18 -10.64
C GLU A 144 -0.81 -14.91 -11.04
N LYS A 145 -1.05 -16.11 -10.49
CA LYS A 145 -2.23 -16.92 -10.86
C LYS A 145 -3.52 -16.42 -10.23
N TYR A 146 -3.48 -15.97 -8.98
CA TYR A 146 -4.69 -15.54 -8.29
C TYR A 146 -4.89 -14.02 -8.24
N SER A 147 -3.82 -13.22 -8.36
CA SER A 147 -3.91 -11.77 -8.29
C SER A 147 -4.85 -11.13 -9.33
N PRO A 148 -4.98 -11.64 -10.58
CA PRO A 148 -5.95 -11.08 -11.53
C PRO A 148 -7.40 -11.17 -11.06
N ILE A 149 -7.76 -12.26 -10.38
CA ILE A 149 -9.13 -12.44 -9.83
C ILE A 149 -9.36 -11.43 -8.71
N LEU A 150 -8.39 -11.28 -7.78
CA LEU A 150 -8.50 -10.34 -6.67
C LEU A 150 -8.53 -8.89 -7.14
N LYS A 151 -7.73 -8.55 -8.16
CA LYS A 151 -7.79 -7.23 -8.80
C LYS A 151 -9.15 -6.95 -9.43
N ALA A 152 -9.73 -7.93 -10.11
CA ALA A 152 -11.08 -7.79 -10.67
C ALA A 152 -12.13 -7.57 -9.57
N LEU A 153 -12.00 -8.27 -8.44
CA LEU A 153 -12.89 -8.07 -7.29
C LEU A 153 -12.64 -6.72 -6.61
N ALA A 154 -11.39 -6.24 -6.54
CA ALA A 154 -11.07 -4.91 -5.99
C ALA A 154 -11.68 -3.77 -6.81
N LEU A 155 -12.04 -3.99 -8.09
CA LEU A 155 -12.81 -3.03 -8.88
C LEU A 155 -14.18 -2.69 -8.26
N THR A 156 -14.69 -3.49 -7.32
CA THR A 156 -15.89 -3.14 -6.55
C THR A 156 -15.73 -1.83 -5.77
N LEU A 157 -14.50 -1.40 -5.47
CA LEU A 157 -14.22 -0.10 -4.84
C LEU A 157 -14.65 1.08 -5.74
N PHE A 158 -14.75 0.90 -7.06
CA PHE A 158 -15.34 1.91 -7.93
C PHE A 158 -16.81 2.22 -7.62
N ALA A 159 -17.49 1.40 -6.82
CA ALA A 159 -18.79 1.74 -6.29
C ALA A 159 -18.80 3.04 -5.47
N TYR A 160 -17.67 3.41 -4.85
CA TYR A 160 -17.56 4.72 -4.20
C TYR A 160 -17.63 5.86 -5.22
N ALA A 161 -16.99 5.71 -6.39
CA ALA A 161 -17.15 6.65 -7.50
C ALA A 161 -18.61 6.69 -7.97
N GLY A 162 -19.22 5.52 -8.16
CA GLY A 162 -20.66 5.41 -8.51
C GLY A 162 -21.55 6.13 -7.49
N THR A 163 -21.27 6.01 -6.19
CA THR A 163 -22.01 6.73 -5.14
C THR A 163 -21.93 8.23 -5.31
N VAL A 164 -20.73 8.76 -5.58
CA VAL A 164 -20.52 10.20 -5.78
C VAL A 164 -21.33 10.74 -6.96
N PHE A 165 -21.44 9.99 -8.05
CA PHE A 165 -22.25 10.38 -9.21
C PHE A 165 -23.75 10.14 -9.02
N ALA A 166 -24.16 9.31 -8.06
CA ALA A 166 -25.56 9.03 -7.76
C ALA A 166 -26.18 10.03 -6.77
N VAL A 167 -25.39 10.79 -6.04
CA VAL A 167 -25.82 11.78 -5.06
C VAL A 167 -25.53 13.19 -5.53
N HIS A 168 -26.21 14.19 -4.95
CA HIS A 168 -25.90 15.59 -5.24
C HIS A 168 -24.61 16.00 -4.54
N VAL A 169 -23.54 16.21 -5.31
CA VAL A 169 -22.25 16.70 -4.83
C VAL A 169 -22.08 18.18 -5.15
N PRO A 170 -21.75 19.02 -4.16
CA PRO A 170 -21.40 20.43 -4.42
C PRO A 170 -19.96 20.49 -4.99
N TRP A 171 -19.81 20.16 -6.28
CA TRP A 171 -18.51 20.02 -6.93
C TRP A 171 -17.62 21.27 -6.80
N GLY A 172 -18.23 22.48 -6.79
CA GLY A 172 -17.48 23.72 -6.59
C GLY A 172 -16.78 23.78 -5.24
N GLU A 173 -17.45 23.34 -4.19
CA GLU A 173 -16.90 23.26 -2.83
C GLU A 173 -15.85 22.15 -2.72
N ALA A 174 -16.15 20.95 -3.22
CA ALA A 174 -15.23 19.82 -3.22
C ALA A 174 -13.93 20.13 -3.96
N MET A 175 -14.01 20.72 -5.16
CA MET A 175 -12.83 21.12 -5.94
C MET A 175 -12.05 22.24 -5.27
N ARG A 176 -12.74 23.23 -4.69
CA ARG A 176 -12.09 24.29 -3.91
C ARG A 176 -11.32 23.69 -2.72
N ALA A 177 -11.91 22.79 -1.97
CA ALA A 177 -11.27 22.12 -0.83
C ALA A 177 -10.09 21.23 -1.25
N THR A 178 -10.13 20.67 -2.47
CA THR A 178 -9.02 19.89 -3.03
C THR A 178 -7.81 20.75 -3.37
N VAL A 179 -8.01 21.97 -3.85
CA VAL A 179 -6.92 22.86 -4.30
C VAL A 179 -6.48 23.82 -3.20
N LEU A 180 -7.40 24.28 -2.37
CA LEU A 180 -7.15 25.24 -1.29
C LEU A 180 -7.34 24.55 0.08
N PRO A 181 -6.25 24.07 0.70
CA PRO A 181 -6.33 23.34 1.96
C PRO A 181 -6.80 24.25 3.11
N ALA A 182 -7.85 23.83 3.81
CA ALA A 182 -8.28 24.42 5.06
C ALA A 182 -7.61 23.69 6.23
N LEU A 183 -6.39 24.10 6.58
CA LEU A 183 -5.61 23.48 7.64
C LEU A 183 -6.25 23.70 9.02
N GLN A 184 -6.45 22.62 9.76
CA GLN A 184 -6.92 22.65 11.14
C GLN A 184 -5.80 22.16 12.08
N TRP A 185 -5.49 22.96 13.11
CA TRP A 185 -4.41 22.67 14.05
C TRP A 185 -4.94 21.94 15.29
N ASN A 186 -5.70 20.85 15.09
CA ASN A 186 -6.15 19.99 16.16
C ASN A 186 -5.61 18.56 16.00
N THR A 187 -5.45 17.85 17.11
CA THR A 187 -4.87 16.51 17.16
C THR A 187 -5.58 15.55 16.20
N GLY A 188 -6.91 15.59 16.13
CA GLY A 188 -7.69 14.69 15.27
C GLY A 188 -7.39 14.90 13.77
N TYR A 189 -7.32 16.15 13.33
CA TYR A 189 -7.03 16.47 11.93
C TYR A 189 -5.59 16.08 11.53
N LEU A 190 -4.63 16.38 12.41
CA LEU A 190 -3.21 16.03 12.19
C LEU A 190 -2.99 14.52 12.18
N THR A 191 -3.65 13.78 13.07
CA THR A 191 -3.65 12.32 13.06
C THR A 191 -4.28 11.78 11.76
N GLY A 192 -5.37 12.42 11.28
CA GLY A 192 -5.98 12.09 10.00
C GLY A 192 -5.03 12.28 8.81
N ILE A 193 -4.25 13.37 8.79
CA ILE A 193 -3.20 13.58 7.77
C ILE A 193 -2.17 12.46 7.83
N VAL A 194 -1.64 12.12 9.02
CA VAL A 194 -0.66 11.04 9.17
C VAL A 194 -1.24 9.69 8.75
N ALA A 195 -2.51 9.42 9.07
CA ALA A 195 -3.19 8.21 8.65
C ALA A 195 -3.33 8.12 7.12
N VAL A 196 -3.79 9.20 6.46
CA VAL A 196 -3.90 9.24 4.98
C VAL A 196 -2.52 9.08 4.33
N LEU A 197 -1.51 9.81 4.80
CA LEU A 197 -0.14 9.67 4.30
C LEU A 197 0.42 8.27 4.55
N GLY A 198 0.11 7.67 5.70
CA GLY A 198 0.63 6.36 6.10
C GLY A 198 0.00 5.19 5.37
N THR A 199 -1.26 5.30 4.94
CA THR A 199 -1.88 4.28 4.09
C THR A 199 -1.48 4.43 2.62
N THR A 200 -1.31 5.67 2.11
CA THR A 200 -0.87 5.90 0.72
C THR A 200 0.64 5.71 0.51
N ILE A 201 1.47 6.00 1.51
CA ILE A 201 2.94 5.88 1.43
C ILE A 201 3.40 4.84 2.45
N SER A 202 2.88 3.63 2.31
CA SER A 202 3.13 2.54 3.26
C SER A 202 4.52 1.92 3.10
N PRO A 203 5.23 1.64 4.21
CA PRO A 203 6.61 1.18 4.17
C PRO A 203 6.77 -0.22 3.55
N TYR A 204 5.75 -1.10 3.63
CA TYR A 204 5.79 -2.42 3.02
C TYR A 204 5.83 -2.36 1.49
N LEU A 205 5.17 -1.35 0.90
CA LEU A 205 5.14 -1.17 -0.56
C LEU A 205 6.54 -0.89 -1.13
N PHE A 206 7.40 -0.22 -0.39
CA PHE A 206 8.79 0.04 -0.83
C PHE A 206 9.57 -1.27 -0.94
N CYS A 207 9.50 -2.11 0.09
CA CYS A 207 10.18 -3.40 0.07
C CYS A 207 9.61 -4.33 -1.00
N TRP A 208 8.29 -4.34 -1.16
CA TRP A 208 7.60 -5.13 -2.17
C TRP A 208 8.00 -4.70 -3.58
N GLN A 209 7.90 -3.39 -3.90
CA GLN A 209 8.21 -2.86 -5.22
C GLN A 209 9.65 -3.16 -5.65
N ALA A 210 10.62 -2.94 -4.74
CA ALA A 210 12.01 -3.26 -5.02
C ALA A 210 12.23 -4.77 -5.23
N ALA A 211 11.53 -5.62 -4.45
CA ALA A 211 11.63 -7.07 -4.57
C ALA A 211 11.04 -7.58 -5.88
N GLN A 212 9.89 -7.04 -6.31
CA GLN A 212 9.25 -7.41 -7.59
C GLN A 212 10.15 -7.09 -8.78
N GLU A 213 10.84 -5.94 -8.78
CA GLU A 213 11.81 -5.63 -9.83
C GLU A 213 12.97 -6.64 -9.87
N VAL A 214 13.36 -7.18 -8.70
CA VAL A 214 14.39 -8.23 -8.63
C VAL A 214 13.85 -9.58 -9.11
N GLU A 215 12.62 -9.93 -8.80
CA GLU A 215 11.99 -11.16 -9.28
C GLU A 215 11.84 -11.13 -10.80
N GLU A 216 11.38 -10.01 -11.37
CA GLU A 216 11.33 -9.84 -12.84
C GLU A 216 12.72 -9.94 -13.52
N LEU A 217 13.80 -9.56 -12.83
CA LEU A 217 15.14 -9.75 -13.32
C LEU A 217 15.52 -11.24 -13.40
N ARG A 218 15.10 -12.03 -12.40
CA ARG A 218 15.42 -13.45 -12.31
C ARG A 218 14.61 -14.32 -13.26
N GLU A 219 13.40 -13.87 -13.60
CA GLU A 219 12.52 -14.56 -14.54
C GLU A 219 12.97 -14.47 -16.01
N SER A 220 13.91 -13.59 -16.33
CA SER A 220 14.36 -13.34 -17.70
C SER A 220 15.87 -13.42 -17.81
N ASP A 221 16.35 -14.39 -18.58
CA ASP A 221 17.79 -14.55 -18.87
C ASP A 221 18.40 -13.36 -19.64
N GLU A 222 17.56 -12.51 -20.26
CA GLU A 222 18.00 -11.34 -21.04
C GLU A 222 18.13 -10.09 -20.19
N ARG A 223 17.58 -10.07 -18.96
CA ARG A 223 17.56 -8.89 -18.09
C ARG A 223 18.65 -8.97 -17.03
N GLU A 224 19.47 -7.94 -16.98
CA GLU A 224 20.55 -7.80 -16.01
C GLU A 224 20.34 -6.53 -15.14
N PRO A 225 20.90 -6.49 -13.91
CA PRO A 225 20.92 -5.26 -13.11
C PRO A 225 21.53 -4.11 -13.91
N LEU A 226 20.90 -2.93 -13.90
CA LEU A 226 21.34 -1.79 -14.73
C LEU A 226 22.78 -1.33 -14.43
N ARG A 227 23.33 -1.66 -13.26
CA ARG A 227 24.76 -1.45 -12.96
C ARG A 227 25.70 -2.17 -13.92
N HIS A 228 25.24 -3.23 -14.58
CA HIS A 228 26.02 -4.06 -15.49
C HIS A 228 25.51 -4.00 -16.93
N ALA A 229 24.31 -3.43 -17.13
CA ALA A 229 23.62 -3.37 -18.41
C ALA A 229 23.05 -1.96 -18.68
N ASP A 230 23.92 -0.95 -18.75
CA ASP A 230 23.52 0.47 -18.98
C ASP A 230 22.63 0.64 -20.22
N HIS A 231 22.82 -0.20 -21.25
CA HIS A 231 22.02 -0.15 -22.49
C HIS A 231 20.53 -0.46 -22.28
N GLN A 232 20.17 -1.19 -21.22
CA GLN A 232 18.78 -1.49 -20.89
C GLN A 232 18.09 -0.35 -20.11
N ALA A 233 18.83 0.64 -19.61
CA ALA A 233 18.32 1.65 -18.72
C ALA A 233 17.17 2.49 -19.29
N PRO A 234 17.21 2.98 -20.55
CA PRO A 234 16.13 3.82 -21.07
C PRO A 234 14.76 3.11 -21.04
N ASP A 235 14.70 1.87 -21.50
CA ASP A 235 13.45 1.11 -21.58
C ASP A 235 12.97 0.66 -20.19
N ALA A 236 13.90 0.17 -19.35
CA ALA A 236 13.57 -0.28 -18.01
C ALA A 236 13.06 0.88 -17.13
N LEU A 237 13.72 2.04 -17.14
CA LEU A 237 13.30 3.20 -16.35
C LEU A 237 12.00 3.81 -16.86
N ARG A 238 11.75 3.80 -18.19
CA ARG A 238 10.47 4.23 -18.76
C ARG A 238 9.34 3.30 -18.36
N ARG A 239 9.56 1.98 -18.39
CA ARG A 239 8.60 0.97 -17.94
C ARG A 239 8.23 1.19 -16.45
N ILE A 240 9.25 1.28 -15.58
CA ILE A 240 9.07 1.55 -14.15
C ILE A 240 8.24 2.83 -13.94
N ALA A 241 8.58 3.91 -14.67
CA ALA A 241 7.86 5.17 -14.53
C ALA A 241 6.38 5.04 -14.91
N LEU A 242 6.08 4.45 -16.08
CA LEU A 242 4.70 4.30 -16.56
C LEU A 242 3.87 3.41 -15.64
N ASP A 243 4.42 2.26 -15.26
CA ASP A 243 3.77 1.27 -14.43
C ASP A 243 3.47 1.84 -13.02
N THR A 244 4.46 2.51 -12.42
CA THR A 244 4.29 3.18 -11.12
C THR A 244 3.27 4.32 -11.19
N ILE A 245 3.35 5.19 -12.20
CA ILE A 245 2.41 6.31 -12.34
C ILE A 245 0.98 5.79 -12.48
N VAL A 246 0.76 4.80 -13.35
CA VAL A 246 -0.59 4.25 -13.57
C VAL A 246 -1.13 3.61 -12.29
N GLY A 247 -0.33 2.80 -11.60
CA GLY A 247 -0.76 2.15 -10.36
C GLY A 247 -1.09 3.15 -9.24
N MET A 248 -0.19 4.12 -9.02
CA MET A 248 -0.35 5.09 -7.93
C MET A 248 -1.48 6.11 -8.20
N VAL A 249 -1.66 6.56 -9.44
CA VAL A 249 -2.79 7.42 -9.81
C VAL A 249 -4.10 6.67 -9.64
N PHE A 250 -4.15 5.40 -10.06
CA PHE A 250 -5.33 4.56 -9.91
C PHE A 250 -5.77 4.45 -8.44
N SER A 251 -4.86 4.09 -7.54
CA SER A 251 -5.13 4.02 -6.10
C SER A 251 -5.61 5.35 -5.53
N ASN A 252 -4.90 6.44 -5.80
CA ASN A 252 -5.28 7.76 -5.27
C ASN A 252 -6.64 8.26 -5.82
N VAL A 253 -7.03 7.90 -7.03
CA VAL A 253 -8.37 8.18 -7.56
C VAL A 253 -9.43 7.46 -6.75
N ILE A 254 -9.21 6.19 -6.41
CA ILE A 254 -10.11 5.43 -5.53
C ILE A 254 -10.19 6.10 -4.15
N ALA A 255 -9.04 6.42 -3.54
CA ALA A 255 -8.96 7.13 -2.27
C ALA A 255 -9.78 8.45 -2.26
N PHE A 256 -9.63 9.26 -3.32
CA PHE A 256 -10.40 10.49 -3.49
C PHE A 256 -11.90 10.23 -3.47
N PHE A 257 -12.37 9.22 -4.23
CA PHE A 257 -13.80 8.90 -4.28
C PHE A 257 -14.31 8.30 -2.98
N ILE A 258 -13.51 7.56 -2.23
CA ILE A 258 -13.90 7.04 -0.90
C ILE A 258 -14.10 8.20 0.08
N ILE A 259 -13.13 9.14 0.17
CA ILE A 259 -13.25 10.32 1.04
C ILE A 259 -14.48 11.14 0.64
N LEU A 260 -14.64 11.42 -0.66
CA LEU A 260 -15.74 12.23 -1.17
C LEU A 260 -17.10 11.55 -0.92
N ALA A 261 -17.22 10.24 -1.17
CA ALA A 261 -18.45 9.49 -0.88
C ALA A 261 -18.81 9.55 0.61
N ALA A 262 -17.83 9.31 1.50
CA ALA A 262 -18.06 9.41 2.93
C ALA A 262 -18.43 10.84 3.39
N ALA A 263 -17.84 11.87 2.78
CA ALA A 263 -18.18 13.26 3.04
C ALA A 263 -19.64 13.58 2.68
N VAL A 264 -20.11 13.18 1.50
CA VAL A 264 -21.46 13.52 1.04
C VAL A 264 -22.56 12.62 1.62
N THR A 265 -22.20 11.40 2.08
CA THR A 265 -23.20 10.44 2.59
C THR A 265 -23.21 10.38 4.12
N LEU A 266 -22.06 10.35 4.77
CA LEU A 266 -21.94 10.20 6.23
C LEU A 266 -21.85 11.56 6.90
N HIS A 267 -20.84 12.38 6.55
CA HIS A 267 -20.61 13.69 7.16
C HIS A 267 -21.81 14.63 7.00
N ALA A 268 -22.37 14.72 5.79
CA ALA A 268 -23.54 15.56 5.49
C ALA A 268 -24.79 15.17 6.31
N HIS A 269 -24.86 13.92 6.80
CA HIS A 269 -25.95 13.42 7.64
C HIS A 269 -25.58 13.34 9.14
N GLY A 270 -24.50 14.01 9.56
CA GLY A 270 -24.08 14.11 10.96
C GLY A 270 -23.38 12.86 11.51
N LYS A 271 -23.07 11.85 10.67
CA LYS A 271 -22.30 10.68 11.09
C LYS A 271 -20.81 10.94 10.89
N VAL A 272 -20.18 11.46 11.95
CA VAL A 272 -18.78 11.93 11.91
C VAL A 272 -17.76 10.94 12.46
N ASP A 273 -18.20 9.81 13.03
CA ASP A 273 -17.33 8.77 13.57
C ASP A 273 -17.81 7.39 13.09
N ILE A 274 -16.95 6.69 12.41
CA ILE A 274 -17.19 5.32 11.93
C ILE A 274 -16.66 4.37 13.00
N GLN A 275 -17.57 3.65 13.67
CA GLN A 275 -17.22 2.75 14.76
C GLN A 275 -17.28 1.27 14.35
N SER A 276 -17.83 0.95 13.18
CA SER A 276 -18.01 -0.44 12.75
C SER A 276 -17.98 -0.58 11.22
N ALA A 277 -17.79 -1.81 10.74
CA ALA A 277 -17.90 -2.16 9.32
C ALA A 277 -19.26 -1.80 8.72
N SER A 278 -20.35 -1.91 9.51
CA SER A 278 -21.68 -1.51 9.06
C SER A 278 -21.80 0.00 8.83
N ASP A 279 -21.14 0.81 9.68
CA ASP A 279 -21.12 2.27 9.52
C ASP A 279 -20.40 2.67 8.25
N ALA A 280 -19.24 2.08 7.98
CA ALA A 280 -18.48 2.32 6.76
C ALA A 280 -19.27 1.93 5.50
N ALA A 281 -19.97 0.80 5.54
CA ALA A 281 -20.80 0.33 4.43
C ALA A 281 -21.97 1.28 4.09
N LEU A 282 -22.47 2.08 5.05
CA LEU A 282 -23.53 3.06 4.81
C LEU A 282 -23.14 4.13 3.79
N ALA A 283 -21.84 4.39 3.59
CA ALA A 283 -21.38 5.29 2.53
C ALA A 283 -21.80 4.86 1.13
N LEU A 284 -21.99 3.55 0.92
CA LEU A 284 -22.41 2.98 -0.37
C LEU A 284 -23.94 2.85 -0.52
N LYS A 285 -24.71 3.18 0.53
CA LYS A 285 -26.18 3.02 0.52
C LYS A 285 -26.88 3.78 -0.62
N PRO A 286 -26.48 4.99 -1.03
CA PRO A 286 -27.16 5.72 -2.10
C PRO A 286 -27.18 4.98 -3.45
N ILE A 287 -26.10 4.24 -3.79
CA ILE A 287 -26.04 3.50 -5.06
C ILE A 287 -26.47 2.04 -4.91
N ALA A 288 -26.09 1.42 -3.82
CA ALA A 288 -26.27 -0.03 -3.64
C ALA A 288 -27.51 -0.39 -2.81
N GLY A 289 -28.18 0.58 -2.16
CA GLY A 289 -29.35 0.34 -1.34
C GLY A 289 -29.13 -0.79 -0.32
N ARG A 290 -29.95 -1.86 -0.39
CA ARG A 290 -29.82 -3.05 0.47
C ARG A 290 -28.55 -3.87 0.21
N PHE A 291 -27.90 -3.70 -0.95
CA PHE A 291 -26.67 -4.41 -1.32
C PHE A 291 -25.39 -3.68 -0.86
N ALA A 292 -25.50 -2.51 -0.21
CA ALA A 292 -24.35 -1.74 0.26
C ALA A 292 -23.42 -2.56 1.15
N PHE A 293 -23.95 -3.36 2.05
CA PHE A 293 -23.18 -4.26 2.92
C PHE A 293 -22.42 -5.34 2.13
N GLY A 294 -23.08 -5.92 1.11
CA GLY A 294 -22.46 -6.93 0.23
C GLY A 294 -21.32 -6.34 -0.59
N LEU A 295 -21.52 -5.16 -1.14
CA LEU A 295 -20.53 -4.47 -1.95
C LEU A 295 -19.32 -4.04 -1.11
N PHE A 296 -19.56 -3.47 0.08
CA PHE A 296 -18.51 -3.12 1.04
C PHE A 296 -17.69 -4.35 1.46
N ALA A 297 -18.39 -5.42 1.87
CA ALA A 297 -17.71 -6.62 2.34
C ALA A 297 -16.90 -7.30 1.22
N THR A 298 -17.42 -7.34 -0.01
CA THR A 298 -16.66 -7.84 -1.17
C THR A 298 -15.41 -6.99 -1.40
N GLY A 299 -15.51 -5.66 -1.30
CA GLY A 299 -14.39 -4.74 -1.41
C GLY A 299 -13.32 -5.05 -0.35
N ILE A 300 -13.68 -5.04 0.93
CA ILE A 300 -12.75 -5.30 2.05
C ILE A 300 -12.10 -6.69 1.96
N ILE A 301 -12.89 -7.73 1.66
CA ILE A 301 -12.36 -9.10 1.57
C ILE A 301 -11.41 -9.24 0.37
N SER A 302 -11.76 -8.70 -0.79
CA SER A 302 -10.92 -8.82 -1.98
C SER A 302 -9.62 -8.03 -1.86
N THR A 303 -9.68 -6.80 -1.36
CA THR A 303 -8.48 -5.99 -1.14
C THR A 303 -7.60 -6.57 -0.03
N GLY A 304 -8.19 -7.10 1.04
CA GLY A 304 -7.45 -7.80 2.09
C GLY A 304 -6.77 -9.09 1.62
N LEU A 305 -7.45 -9.91 0.81
CA LEU A 305 -6.83 -11.10 0.19
C LEU A 305 -5.71 -10.76 -0.80
N LEU A 306 -5.71 -9.55 -1.35
CA LEU A 306 -4.62 -9.03 -2.19
C LEU A 306 -3.49 -8.46 -1.35
N ALA A 307 -3.79 -7.62 -0.36
CA ALA A 307 -2.82 -6.85 0.42
C ALA A 307 -2.11 -7.70 1.49
N VAL A 308 -2.82 -8.54 2.24
CA VAL A 308 -2.23 -9.34 3.32
C VAL A 308 -1.07 -10.22 2.83
N PRO A 309 -1.15 -10.93 1.70
CA PRO A 309 0.00 -11.62 1.11
C PRO A 309 1.15 -10.68 0.75
N VAL A 310 0.85 -9.49 0.20
CA VAL A 310 1.87 -8.49 -0.17
C VAL A 310 2.61 -7.98 1.06
N ILE A 311 1.89 -7.67 2.15
CA ILE A 311 2.48 -7.19 3.42
C ILE A 311 3.36 -8.29 4.05
N ALA A 312 2.87 -9.53 4.11
CA ALA A 312 3.62 -10.66 4.65
C ALA A 312 4.86 -10.97 3.78
N GLY A 313 4.70 -10.94 2.45
CA GLY A 313 5.80 -11.08 1.49
C GLY A 313 6.85 -9.98 1.63
N ALA A 314 6.43 -8.71 1.72
CA ALA A 314 7.33 -7.57 1.94
C ALA A 314 8.15 -7.71 3.23
N THR A 315 7.51 -8.19 4.30
CA THR A 315 8.18 -8.51 5.57
C THR A 315 9.24 -9.60 5.38
N ALA A 316 8.90 -10.67 4.67
CA ALA A 316 9.81 -11.77 4.40
C ALA A 316 10.98 -11.35 3.50
N PHE A 317 10.73 -10.57 2.43
CA PHE A 317 11.77 -9.99 1.57
C PHE A 317 12.73 -9.11 2.36
N ALA A 318 12.21 -8.28 3.25
CA ALA A 318 13.02 -7.38 4.07
C ALA A 318 13.94 -8.15 5.03
N VAL A 319 13.40 -9.07 5.82
CA VAL A 319 14.16 -9.82 6.82
C VAL A 319 15.15 -10.78 6.18
N ALA A 320 14.73 -11.57 5.19
CA ALA A 320 15.60 -12.54 4.53
C ALA A 320 16.69 -11.84 3.70
N GLY A 321 16.35 -10.73 3.02
CA GLY A 321 17.32 -9.91 2.30
C GLY A 321 18.38 -9.31 3.20
N ALA A 322 17.99 -8.74 4.34
CA ALA A 322 18.94 -8.21 5.33
C ALA A 322 19.85 -9.30 5.95
N ALA A 323 19.30 -10.50 6.13
CA ALA A 323 20.06 -11.64 6.62
C ALA A 323 20.94 -12.29 5.54
N HIS A 324 20.96 -11.77 4.31
CA HIS A 324 21.67 -12.34 3.15
C HIS A 324 21.34 -13.84 2.93
N LYS A 325 20.09 -14.23 3.14
CA LYS A 325 19.58 -15.57 2.91
C LYS A 325 18.76 -15.62 1.61
N PRO A 326 18.62 -16.80 0.99
CA PRO A 326 17.75 -16.95 -0.18
C PRO A 326 16.34 -16.44 0.11
N TYR A 327 15.81 -15.62 -0.81
CA TYR A 327 14.46 -15.05 -0.75
C TYR A 327 13.87 -14.93 -2.16
N GLY A 328 12.56 -15.03 -2.25
CA GLY A 328 11.81 -14.94 -3.48
C GLY A 328 10.66 -15.93 -3.51
N LEU A 329 9.56 -15.54 -4.16
CA LEU A 329 8.38 -16.38 -4.34
C LEU A 329 8.61 -17.50 -5.37
N GLU A 330 9.67 -17.40 -6.18
CA GLU A 330 10.14 -18.41 -7.12
C GLU A 330 10.77 -19.63 -6.41
N HIS A 331 11.31 -19.43 -5.20
CA HIS A 331 11.97 -20.50 -4.44
C HIS A 331 10.95 -21.38 -3.72
N LYS A 332 11.22 -22.69 -3.70
CA LYS A 332 10.42 -23.61 -2.87
C LYS A 332 10.68 -23.36 -1.36
N PRO A 333 9.71 -23.61 -0.47
CA PRO A 333 9.88 -23.41 0.98
C PRO A 333 11.13 -24.03 1.60
N LYS A 334 11.56 -25.18 1.06
CA LYS A 334 12.79 -25.87 1.52
C LYS A 334 14.07 -25.12 1.16
N GLN A 335 14.06 -24.31 0.10
CA GLN A 335 15.21 -23.54 -0.41
C GLN A 335 15.34 -22.19 0.29
N ALA A 336 14.21 -21.52 0.62
CA ALA A 336 14.15 -20.21 1.25
C ALA A 336 13.48 -20.29 2.65
N LYS A 337 14.01 -21.14 3.54
CA LYS A 337 13.40 -21.41 4.85
C LYS A 337 13.15 -20.16 5.71
N LEU A 338 14.12 -19.22 5.72
CA LEU A 338 13.96 -17.98 6.49
C LEU A 338 12.85 -17.10 5.89
N PHE A 339 12.80 -16.96 4.58
CA PHE A 339 11.77 -16.20 3.88
C PHE A 339 10.36 -16.70 4.23
N TYR A 340 10.11 -18.01 4.02
CA TYR A 340 8.80 -18.59 4.33
C TYR A 340 8.52 -18.66 5.84
N GLY A 341 9.56 -18.82 6.67
CA GLY A 341 9.43 -18.76 8.13
C GLY A 341 8.98 -17.39 8.62
N VAL A 342 9.53 -16.31 8.08
CA VAL A 342 9.12 -14.93 8.39
C VAL A 342 7.72 -14.64 7.83
N LEU A 343 7.44 -15.08 6.61
CA LEU A 343 6.13 -14.92 5.98
C LEU A 343 5.02 -15.55 6.86
N VAL A 344 5.16 -16.81 7.20
CA VAL A 344 4.18 -17.52 8.07
C VAL A 344 4.18 -16.94 9.48
N GLY A 345 5.35 -16.60 10.02
CA GLY A 345 5.48 -15.99 11.35
C GLY A 345 4.76 -14.65 11.45
N SER A 346 4.86 -13.78 10.43
CA SER A 346 4.13 -12.51 10.41
C SER A 346 2.61 -12.71 10.32
N MET A 347 2.15 -13.73 9.58
CA MET A 347 0.72 -14.09 9.51
C MET A 347 0.21 -14.61 10.87
N VAL A 348 0.97 -15.45 11.54
CA VAL A 348 0.61 -15.98 12.89
C VAL A 348 0.56 -14.84 13.92
N LEU A 349 1.58 -13.97 13.93
CA LEU A 349 1.62 -12.82 14.85
C LEU A 349 0.50 -11.81 14.54
N GLY A 350 0.23 -11.52 13.27
CA GLY A 350 -0.90 -10.70 12.86
C GLY A 350 -2.23 -11.32 13.29
N SER A 351 -2.41 -12.63 13.10
CA SER A 351 -3.61 -13.33 13.55
C SER A 351 -3.81 -13.28 15.07
N ALA A 352 -2.74 -13.23 15.87
CA ALA A 352 -2.86 -13.07 17.31
C ALA A 352 -3.47 -11.71 17.69
N LEU A 353 -3.26 -10.65 16.90
CA LEU A 353 -3.85 -9.33 17.13
C LEU A 353 -5.37 -9.29 16.87
N VAL A 354 -5.92 -10.27 16.14
CA VAL A 354 -7.37 -10.38 15.92
C VAL A 354 -8.13 -10.62 17.22
N PHE A 355 -7.47 -11.19 18.23
CA PHE A 355 -8.03 -11.37 19.58
C PHE A 355 -8.00 -10.11 20.43
N SER A 356 -7.45 -8.99 19.93
CA SER A 356 -7.49 -7.71 20.61
C SER A 356 -8.95 -7.23 20.78
N PRO A 357 -9.28 -6.56 21.90
CA PRO A 357 -10.61 -5.97 22.10
C PRO A 357 -10.85 -4.71 21.24
N ILE A 358 -9.90 -4.30 20.41
CA ILE A 358 -10.01 -3.13 19.55
C ILE A 358 -10.95 -3.42 18.38
N ASP A 359 -11.90 -2.49 18.10
CA ASP A 359 -12.75 -2.59 16.93
C ASP A 359 -11.90 -2.64 15.63
N PRO A 360 -12.22 -3.55 14.68
CA PRO A 360 -11.45 -3.73 13.45
C PRO A 360 -11.25 -2.45 12.63
N ILE A 361 -12.26 -1.59 12.53
CA ILE A 361 -12.15 -0.33 11.77
C ILE A 361 -11.19 0.66 12.47
N LYS A 362 -11.25 0.72 13.79
CA LYS A 362 -10.29 1.52 14.56
C LYS A 362 -8.88 0.96 14.45
N ALA A 363 -8.74 -0.37 14.47
CA ALA A 363 -7.45 -1.03 14.28
C ALA A 363 -6.84 -0.69 12.90
N LEU A 364 -7.63 -0.70 11.83
CA LEU A 364 -7.20 -0.29 10.48
C LEU A 364 -6.73 1.18 10.45
N TYR A 365 -7.50 2.09 11.02
CA TYR A 365 -7.11 3.50 11.07
C TYR A 365 -5.80 3.72 11.82
N TRP A 366 -5.62 3.07 12.98
CA TRP A 366 -4.39 3.19 13.75
C TRP A 366 -3.22 2.46 13.12
N SER A 367 -3.43 1.35 12.37
CA SER A 367 -2.37 0.72 11.58
C SER A 367 -1.83 1.67 10.51
N ALA A 368 -2.71 2.45 9.85
CA ALA A 368 -2.31 3.48 8.90
C ALA A 368 -1.47 4.59 9.56
N VAL A 369 -1.84 5.04 10.78
CA VAL A 369 -1.02 6.00 11.55
C VAL A 369 0.36 5.42 11.87
N VAL A 370 0.44 4.17 12.32
CA VAL A 370 1.71 3.49 12.63
C VAL A 370 2.57 3.37 11.36
N ASN A 371 1.98 2.97 10.23
CA ASN A 371 2.65 2.94 8.94
C ASN A 371 3.25 4.30 8.57
N GLY A 372 2.47 5.39 8.73
CA GLY A 372 2.92 6.75 8.44
C GLY A 372 4.15 7.17 9.26
N VAL A 373 4.19 6.80 10.54
CA VAL A 373 5.34 7.08 11.42
C VAL A 373 6.55 6.21 11.05
N CYS A 374 6.35 4.90 10.86
CA CYS A 374 7.42 3.95 10.57
C CYS A 374 8.02 4.12 9.17
N ALA A 375 7.27 4.68 8.21
CA ALA A 375 7.76 4.94 6.86
C ALA A 375 8.87 5.99 6.82
N VAL A 376 8.83 7.02 7.67
CA VAL A 376 9.75 8.17 7.61
C VAL A 376 11.23 7.77 7.68
N PRO A 377 11.71 7.02 8.68
CA PRO A 377 13.11 6.64 8.75
C PRO A 377 13.53 5.69 7.62
N LEU A 378 12.65 4.83 7.14
CA LEU A 378 12.92 3.94 6.01
C LEU A 378 13.06 4.74 4.70
N MET A 379 12.16 5.71 4.45
CA MET A 379 12.23 6.62 3.32
C MET A 379 13.53 7.42 3.33
N ALA A 380 13.93 7.98 4.47
CA ALA A 380 15.19 8.71 4.61
C ALA A 380 16.40 7.83 4.25
N ALA A 381 16.45 6.60 4.77
CA ALA A 381 17.53 5.65 4.44
C ALA A 381 17.53 5.29 2.94
N MET A 382 16.35 5.07 2.35
CA MET A 382 16.18 4.79 0.94
C MET A 382 16.66 5.93 0.05
N MET A 383 16.30 7.18 0.38
CA MET A 383 16.72 8.37 -0.37
C MET A 383 18.23 8.59 -0.32
N VAL A 384 18.84 8.34 0.85
CA VAL A 384 20.33 8.40 0.99
C VAL A 384 21.00 7.37 0.10
N VAL A 385 20.51 6.11 0.06
CA VAL A 385 21.08 5.06 -0.78
C VAL A 385 20.88 5.35 -2.26
N ALA A 386 19.70 5.84 -2.65
CA ALA A 386 19.36 6.16 -4.02
C ALA A 386 20.28 7.22 -4.67
N HIS A 387 20.94 8.05 -3.84
CA HIS A 387 21.89 9.06 -4.31
C HIS A 387 23.35 8.59 -4.25
N ARG A 388 23.66 7.47 -3.57
CA ARG A 388 25.04 6.95 -3.45
C ARG A 388 25.51 6.26 -4.72
N THR A 389 26.59 6.75 -5.33
CA THR A 389 27.21 6.11 -6.51
C THR A 389 27.71 4.70 -6.20
N ARG A 390 28.15 4.43 -4.96
CA ARG A 390 28.56 3.08 -4.51
C ARG A 390 27.42 2.06 -4.66
N ALA A 391 26.16 2.45 -4.43
CA ALA A 391 24.99 1.60 -4.55
C ALA A 391 24.45 1.58 -5.99
N MET A 392 24.27 2.77 -6.59
CA MET A 392 23.51 2.98 -7.83
C MET A 392 24.37 3.11 -9.10
N GLY A 393 25.72 3.14 -8.98
CA GLY A 393 26.61 3.37 -10.12
C GLY A 393 26.27 4.69 -10.83
N ASN A 394 26.13 4.62 -12.16
CA ASN A 394 25.75 5.77 -13.00
C ASN A 394 24.27 6.18 -12.88
N HIS A 395 23.42 5.32 -12.30
CA HIS A 395 21.96 5.49 -12.22
C HIS A 395 21.49 6.11 -10.90
N THR A 396 22.30 6.95 -10.24
CA THR A 396 21.88 7.67 -9.03
C THR A 396 20.64 8.50 -9.31
N VAL A 397 19.72 8.52 -8.32
CA VAL A 397 18.50 9.33 -8.40
C VAL A 397 18.88 10.80 -8.24
N ARG A 398 18.44 11.63 -9.20
CA ARG A 398 18.71 13.07 -9.28
C ARG A 398 17.47 13.83 -9.79
N GLY A 399 17.58 15.16 -9.81
CA GLY A 399 16.55 16.05 -10.35
C GLY A 399 15.25 16.01 -9.57
N TRP A 400 14.13 16.10 -10.29
CA TRP A 400 12.79 16.18 -9.69
C TRP A 400 12.43 14.98 -8.82
N LEU A 401 12.86 13.78 -9.21
CA LEU A 401 12.58 12.56 -8.47
C LEU A 401 13.28 12.55 -7.09
N PHE A 402 14.52 13.06 -7.03
CA PHE A 402 15.24 13.24 -5.78
C PHE A 402 14.58 14.30 -4.89
N ALA A 403 14.18 15.41 -5.47
CA ALA A 403 13.52 16.50 -4.75
C ALA A 403 12.18 16.04 -4.17
N LEU A 404 11.30 15.43 -4.97
CA LEU A 404 10.00 14.94 -4.50
C LEU A 404 10.12 13.81 -3.46
N GLY A 405 11.11 12.92 -3.60
CA GLY A 405 11.34 11.87 -2.61
C GLY A 405 11.75 12.45 -1.25
N TRP A 406 12.59 13.49 -1.22
CA TRP A 406 12.91 14.19 0.03
C TRP A 406 11.74 15.03 0.54
N ILE A 407 10.98 15.69 -0.33
CA ILE A 407 9.76 16.42 0.06
C ILE A 407 8.77 15.45 0.74
N ALA A 408 8.54 14.27 0.16
CA ALA A 408 7.70 13.24 0.76
C ALA A 408 8.19 12.84 2.16
N THR A 409 9.50 12.58 2.30
CA THR A 409 10.12 12.20 3.58
C THR A 409 9.96 13.30 4.63
N ILE A 410 10.21 14.55 4.25
CA ILE A 410 10.12 15.72 5.14
C ILE A 410 8.68 16.00 5.53
N VAL A 411 7.75 16.00 4.58
CA VAL A 411 6.31 16.24 4.84
C VAL A 411 5.76 15.21 5.81
N MET A 412 6.02 13.91 5.58
CA MET A 412 5.62 12.85 6.52
C MET A 412 6.29 12.99 7.88
N GLY A 413 7.58 13.33 7.91
CA GLY A 413 8.32 13.56 9.16
C GLY A 413 7.74 14.70 9.97
N ILE A 414 7.45 15.84 9.33
CA ILE A 414 6.82 16.98 9.98
C ILE A 414 5.42 16.62 10.49
N ALA A 415 4.60 15.95 9.65
CA ALA A 415 3.26 15.54 10.03
C ALA A 415 3.28 14.63 11.29
N ALA A 416 4.19 13.64 11.33
CA ALA A 416 4.37 12.75 12.47
C ALA A 416 4.83 13.51 13.73
N ILE A 417 5.82 14.39 13.63
CA ILE A 417 6.33 15.19 14.76
C ILE A 417 5.23 16.09 15.33
N VAL A 418 4.50 16.80 14.46
CA VAL A 418 3.44 17.71 14.88
C VAL A 418 2.27 16.94 15.51
N MET A 419 1.92 15.76 14.96
CA MET A 419 0.93 14.86 15.58
C MET A 419 1.35 14.50 17.00
N PHE A 420 2.58 14.02 17.23
CA PHE A 420 3.06 13.67 18.57
C PHE A 420 3.10 14.88 19.53
N ALA A 421 3.47 16.06 19.04
CA ALA A 421 3.49 17.28 19.84
C ALA A 421 2.10 17.73 20.29
N THR A 422 1.04 17.33 19.58
CA THR A 422 -0.35 17.66 19.91
C THR A 422 -1.03 16.60 20.78
N LEU A 423 -0.60 15.33 20.73
CA LEU A 423 -1.14 14.25 21.56
C LEU A 423 -0.97 14.49 23.07
N GLY A 424 0.04 15.26 23.48
CA GLY A 424 0.26 15.62 24.89
C GLY A 424 -0.51 16.86 25.38
N LYS A 425 -1.33 17.49 24.52
CA LYS A 425 -2.05 18.73 24.81
C LYS A 425 -3.57 18.58 24.83
N SER A 426 -4.09 17.36 24.56
CA SER A 426 -5.52 17.01 24.51
C SER A 426 -5.99 16.39 25.81
#